data_9a929526f989b692762356a2751c0899
#
_entry.id   9a929526f989b692762356a2751c0899
#
_cell.length_a   1.000
_cell.length_b   1.000
_cell.length_c   1.000
_cell.angle_alpha   90.00
_cell.angle_beta   90.00
_cell.angle_gamma   90.00
#
_symmetry.space_group_name_H-M   'P 1'
#
loop_
_entity.id
_entity.type
_entity.pdbx_description
1 polymer ?
#
loop_
_entity_poly.entity_id
_entity_poly.type
_entity_poly.pdbx_seq_one_letter_code
_entity_poly.pdbx_strand_id
1 'polypeptide(L)'
;MRRPALAAALTVLLALPATALGQGVSAPHRATAILHSVLVAPALIDYEGTKIISMRRGDRVETVTVLEAHKRPNRTRLEFLSPESLVGRLIVDDGVEAWHYEPSLHMAFQGPTLTRPGRAADQLRGLLAAYGVALMGTEEVIGRPTFVLALDAKTGESRRLMWIDQATGVPLRVEERRGGETIYATYFTRISFSLNLPEALFRFRAPAGARIFSLFASEEEGMTLEQTQRAVGFPVRTPAALPPGIRFDRANVVRYGPVAAADLRYTDGAAPISVFQVPARRVAGQEWAPAGEIVTSVGVSVRVIELGYFRVLTWEEGGLRLTIVGAQPRSVLLALAAQFIRR
;
A
#
# COMPACT_ATOMS: atom_id res chain seq x y z
N MET A 1 27.58 74.58 -26.97
CA MET A 1 26.61 73.98 -26.06
C MET A 1 25.40 73.59 -26.90
N ARG A 2 25.31 72.32 -27.30
CA ARG A 2 24.18 71.80 -28.08
C ARG A 2 23.69 70.55 -27.35
N ARG A 3 22.45 70.54 -26.89
CA ARG A 3 21.75 69.35 -26.33
C ARG A 3 21.28 68.47 -27.47
N PRO A 4 21.41 67.13 -27.42
CA PRO A 4 20.73 66.24 -28.34
C PRO A 4 19.34 65.89 -27.80
N ALA A 5 18.40 65.86 -28.74
CA ALA A 5 17.01 65.47 -28.53
C ALA A 5 16.85 63.96 -28.28
N LEU A 6 15.98 63.61 -27.31
CA LEU A 6 15.49 62.24 -27.14
C LEU A 6 14.48 61.91 -28.23
N ALA A 7 14.77 60.91 -29.00
CA ALA A 7 13.80 60.24 -29.88
C ALA A 7 13.04 59.18 -29.07
N ALA A 8 11.74 59.37 -28.87
CA ALA A 8 10.86 58.39 -28.27
C ALA A 8 10.50 57.34 -29.33
N ALA A 9 10.98 56.12 -29.17
CA ALA A 9 10.54 54.97 -29.95
C ALA A 9 9.21 54.45 -29.39
N LEU A 10 8.14 54.64 -30.16
CA LEU A 10 6.79 54.10 -29.89
C LEU A 10 6.80 52.64 -30.24
N THR A 11 6.91 51.75 -29.24
CA THR A 11 6.76 50.29 -29.43
C THR A 11 5.26 49.97 -29.47
N VAL A 12 4.74 49.73 -30.66
CA VAL A 12 3.40 49.19 -30.84
C VAL A 12 3.38 47.73 -30.43
N LEU A 13 2.82 47.44 -29.23
CA LEU A 13 2.50 46.10 -28.81
C LEU A 13 1.29 45.63 -29.67
N LEU A 14 1.55 44.77 -30.65
CA LEU A 14 0.51 43.99 -31.32
C LEU A 14 -0.02 42.97 -30.33
N ALA A 15 -1.17 43.23 -29.75
CA ALA A 15 -1.97 42.26 -29.03
C ALA A 15 -2.49 41.21 -30.02
N LEU A 16 -1.84 40.07 -30.09
CA LEU A 16 -2.38 38.90 -30.74
C LEU A 16 -3.58 38.38 -29.92
N PRO A 17 -4.73 38.09 -30.56
CA PRO A 17 -5.85 37.52 -29.83
C PRO A 17 -5.48 36.12 -29.34
N ALA A 18 -5.60 35.90 -28.05
CA ALA A 18 -5.45 34.58 -27.40
C ALA A 18 -6.69 33.71 -27.69
N THR A 19 -6.90 33.37 -28.93
CA THR A 19 -7.93 32.43 -29.36
C THR A 19 -7.34 31.48 -30.38
N ALA A 20 -6.88 30.33 -29.90
CA ALA A 20 -6.86 29.02 -30.57
C ALA A 20 -5.69 28.16 -30.06
N LEU A 21 -5.80 27.57 -28.89
CA LEU A 21 -5.18 26.29 -28.56
C LEU A 21 -5.97 25.68 -27.39
N GLY A 22 -7.09 25.08 -27.75
CA GLY A 22 -7.96 24.45 -26.76
C GLY A 22 -9.02 23.60 -27.44
N GLN A 23 -8.63 22.65 -28.29
CA GLN A 23 -9.51 21.51 -28.52
C GLN A 23 -9.52 20.73 -27.24
N GLY A 24 -10.56 20.95 -26.42
CA GLY A 24 -10.68 20.48 -25.07
C GLY A 24 -10.70 18.96 -25.00
N VAL A 25 -9.66 18.39 -24.47
CA VAL A 25 -9.71 17.05 -23.91
C VAL A 25 -10.93 17.02 -22.99
N SER A 26 -11.89 16.13 -23.24
CA SER A 26 -13.12 16.07 -22.44
C SER A 26 -12.76 15.86 -20.96
N ALA A 27 -13.54 16.42 -20.05
CA ALA A 27 -13.28 16.35 -18.61
C ALA A 27 -12.99 14.92 -18.10
N PRO A 28 -13.67 13.86 -18.56
CA PRO A 28 -13.34 12.47 -18.21
C PRO A 28 -11.95 12.04 -18.68
N HIS A 29 -11.52 12.42 -19.87
CA HIS A 29 -10.18 12.09 -20.36
C HIS A 29 -9.08 12.80 -19.55
N ARG A 30 -9.31 14.05 -19.13
CA ARG A 30 -8.39 14.78 -18.29
C ARG A 30 -8.24 14.14 -16.91
N ALA A 31 -9.36 13.75 -16.27
CA ALA A 31 -9.33 13.04 -14.99
C ALA A 31 -8.57 11.71 -15.09
N THR A 32 -8.79 10.94 -16.15
CA THR A 32 -8.07 9.69 -16.42
C THR A 32 -6.58 9.92 -16.63
N ALA A 33 -6.18 10.96 -17.37
CA ALA A 33 -4.77 11.30 -17.57
C ALA A 33 -4.07 11.69 -16.26
N ILE A 34 -4.74 12.45 -15.39
CA ILE A 34 -4.22 12.80 -14.06
C ILE A 34 -4.11 11.54 -13.18
N LEU A 35 -5.09 10.64 -13.19
CA LEU A 35 -4.99 9.39 -12.47
C LEU A 35 -3.82 8.53 -12.98
N HIS A 36 -3.59 8.51 -14.30
CA HIS A 36 -2.44 7.82 -14.88
C HIS A 36 -1.11 8.42 -14.38
N SER A 37 -1.00 9.75 -14.25
CA SER A 37 0.22 10.39 -13.74
C SER A 37 0.56 9.93 -12.32
N VAL A 38 -0.44 9.69 -11.47
CA VAL A 38 -0.24 9.12 -10.12
C VAL A 38 0.40 7.74 -10.18
N LEU A 39 -0.02 6.90 -11.12
CA LEU A 39 0.45 5.52 -11.24
C LEU A 39 1.88 5.43 -11.81
N VAL A 40 2.30 6.43 -12.58
CA VAL A 40 3.64 6.47 -13.17
C VAL A 40 4.63 7.30 -12.34
N ALA A 41 4.15 8.20 -11.48
CA ALA A 41 5.00 9.07 -10.67
C ALA A 41 6.08 8.32 -9.87
N PRO A 42 5.80 7.15 -9.24
CA PRO A 42 6.82 6.39 -8.52
C PRO A 42 8.01 5.96 -9.40
N ALA A 43 7.78 5.73 -10.70
CA ALA A 43 8.86 5.38 -11.62
C ALA A 43 9.71 6.57 -12.08
N LEU A 44 9.27 7.80 -11.82
CA LEU A 44 9.85 9.02 -12.39
C LEU A 44 10.39 10.00 -11.35
N ILE A 45 9.90 9.97 -10.11
CA ILE A 45 10.09 11.04 -9.13
C ILE A 45 10.75 10.50 -7.87
N ASP A 46 11.84 11.14 -7.44
CA ASP A 46 12.46 10.94 -6.14
C ASP A 46 11.91 12.00 -5.17
N TYR A 47 11.56 11.61 -3.95
CA TYR A 47 11.11 12.54 -2.92
C TYR A 47 11.39 12.03 -1.51
N GLU A 48 11.42 12.96 -0.56
CA GLU A 48 11.41 12.70 0.87
C GLU A 48 10.46 13.69 1.54
N GLY A 49 9.68 13.22 2.51
CA GLY A 49 8.73 14.06 3.22
C GLY A 49 8.23 13.48 4.52
N THR A 50 7.73 14.36 5.39
CA THR A 50 7.00 13.98 6.60
C THR A 50 5.52 13.90 6.27
N LYS A 51 4.89 12.79 6.60
CA LYS A 51 3.49 12.47 6.30
C LYS A 51 2.73 12.15 7.59
N ILE A 52 1.52 12.65 7.68
CA ILE A 52 0.55 12.26 8.70
C ILE A 52 -0.39 11.22 8.08
N ILE A 53 -0.67 10.16 8.82
CA ILE A 53 -1.66 9.14 8.48
C ILE A 53 -2.68 9.11 9.61
N SER A 54 -3.95 9.29 9.30
CA SER A 54 -5.06 9.23 10.26
C SER A 54 -6.04 8.14 9.86
N MET A 55 -6.44 7.32 10.81
CA MET A 55 -7.40 6.23 10.62
C MET A 55 -8.47 6.31 11.69
N ARG A 56 -9.73 6.24 11.27
CA ARG A 56 -10.87 6.14 12.19
C ARG A 56 -11.13 4.67 12.54
N ARG A 57 -11.18 4.40 13.83
CA ARG A 57 -11.58 3.10 14.41
C ARG A 57 -12.73 3.30 15.39
N GLY A 58 -13.95 3.09 14.91
CA GLY A 58 -15.14 3.49 15.67
C GLY A 58 -15.13 5.00 15.93
N ASP A 59 -15.27 5.41 17.20
CA ASP A 59 -15.28 6.83 17.59
C ASP A 59 -13.87 7.43 17.77
N ARG A 60 -12.81 6.63 17.65
CA ARG A 60 -11.42 7.09 17.82
C ARG A 60 -10.76 7.36 16.47
N VAL A 61 -9.94 8.40 16.44
CA VAL A 61 -9.02 8.68 15.34
C VAL A 61 -7.61 8.42 15.83
N GLU A 62 -6.95 7.44 15.22
CA GLU A 62 -5.54 7.16 15.45
C GLU A 62 -4.72 7.93 14.42
N THR A 63 -3.68 8.60 14.89
CA THR A 63 -2.80 9.42 14.03
C THR A 63 -1.36 8.94 14.16
N VAL A 64 -0.70 8.79 13.02
CA VAL A 64 0.68 8.33 12.91
C VAL A 64 1.46 9.35 12.10
N THR A 65 2.67 9.68 12.55
CA THR A 65 3.62 10.48 11.77
C THR A 65 4.70 9.59 11.21
N VAL A 66 4.97 9.68 9.91
CA VAL A 66 6.02 8.92 9.23
C VAL A 66 6.94 9.85 8.43
N LEU A 67 8.22 9.52 8.39
CA LEU A 67 9.14 10.02 7.37
C LEU A 67 9.09 9.02 6.20
N GLU A 68 8.74 9.53 5.03
CA GLU A 68 8.69 8.73 3.80
C GLU A 68 9.76 9.22 2.83
N ALA A 69 10.62 8.32 2.38
CA ALA A 69 11.55 8.55 1.28
C ALA A 69 11.22 7.59 0.13
N HIS A 70 11.18 8.12 -1.07
CA HIS A 70 10.95 7.34 -2.28
C HIS A 70 12.04 7.64 -3.31
N LYS A 71 12.61 6.58 -3.86
CA LYS A 71 13.58 6.64 -4.96
C LYS A 71 13.11 5.76 -6.11
N ARG A 72 13.04 6.39 -7.28
CA ARG A 72 12.67 5.68 -8.51
C ARG A 72 13.58 4.47 -8.80
N PRO A 73 13.10 3.41 -9.46
CA PRO A 73 11.72 3.35 -9.96
C PRO A 73 10.70 2.85 -8.93
N ASN A 74 11.09 2.28 -7.80
CA ASN A 74 10.16 1.61 -6.88
C ASN A 74 10.75 1.34 -5.48
N ARG A 75 11.74 2.12 -5.04
CA ARG A 75 12.30 1.97 -3.69
C ARG A 75 11.58 2.90 -2.73
N THR A 76 11.24 2.39 -1.56
CA THR A 76 10.52 3.16 -0.55
C THR A 76 11.06 2.87 0.83
N ARG A 77 11.16 3.91 1.67
CA ARG A 77 11.43 3.80 3.10
C ARG A 77 10.38 4.57 3.85
N LEU A 78 9.75 3.92 4.82
CA LEU A 78 8.85 4.54 5.80
C LEU A 78 9.44 4.34 7.18
N GLU A 79 9.66 5.43 7.91
CA GLU A 79 10.11 5.43 9.29
C GLU A 79 9.04 6.07 10.17
N PHE A 80 8.59 5.35 11.18
CA PHE A 80 7.52 5.78 12.06
C PHE A 80 8.09 6.64 13.18
N LEU A 81 7.60 7.88 13.28
CA LEU A 81 8.09 8.91 14.20
C LEU A 81 7.16 9.10 15.41
N SER A 82 5.87 8.81 15.26
CA SER A 82 4.87 8.86 16.34
C SER A 82 3.68 7.96 16.03
N PRO A 83 2.86 7.54 17.02
CA PRO A 83 3.05 7.71 18.46
C PRO A 83 4.25 6.90 18.98
N GLU A 84 4.64 7.11 20.24
CA GLU A 84 5.82 6.46 20.86
C GLU A 84 5.81 4.93 20.70
N SER A 85 4.64 4.29 20.77
CA SER A 85 4.48 2.85 20.55
C SER A 85 4.88 2.36 19.16
N LEU A 86 5.04 3.26 18.19
CA LEU A 86 5.44 2.94 16.81
C LEU A 86 6.84 3.46 16.45
N VAL A 87 7.48 4.23 17.34
CA VAL A 87 8.81 4.82 17.07
C VAL A 87 9.82 3.72 16.75
N GLY A 88 10.60 3.94 15.69
CA GLY A 88 11.60 3.00 15.20
C GLY A 88 11.05 1.84 14.35
N ARG A 89 9.72 1.71 14.20
CA ARG A 89 9.14 0.84 13.18
C ARG A 89 9.60 1.32 11.81
N LEU A 90 9.97 0.37 10.97
CA LEU A 90 10.57 0.66 9.68
C LEU A 90 9.99 -0.25 8.60
N ILE A 91 9.63 0.33 7.45
CA ILE A 91 9.33 -0.41 6.23
C ILE A 91 10.34 0.05 5.18
N VAL A 92 11.07 -0.89 4.60
CA VAL A 92 12.06 -0.61 3.55
C VAL A 92 11.80 -1.55 2.39
N ASP A 93 11.61 -0.98 1.21
CA ASP A 93 11.49 -1.69 -0.06
C ASP A 93 12.64 -1.24 -0.95
N ASP A 94 13.50 -2.16 -1.36
CA ASP A 94 14.65 -1.87 -2.22
C ASP A 94 14.34 -2.02 -3.72
N GLY A 95 13.08 -2.36 -4.02
CA GLY A 95 12.58 -2.60 -5.37
C GLY A 95 12.62 -4.07 -5.79
N VAL A 96 13.19 -4.95 -4.97
CA VAL A 96 13.22 -6.40 -5.15
C VAL A 96 12.51 -7.08 -3.99
N GLU A 97 12.88 -6.68 -2.78
CA GLU A 97 12.30 -7.18 -1.54
C GLU A 97 11.88 -6.03 -0.63
N ALA A 98 10.88 -6.30 0.21
CA ALA A 98 10.41 -5.38 1.23
C ALA A 98 10.63 -5.98 2.62
N TRP A 99 11.10 -5.14 3.52
CA TRP A 99 11.29 -5.43 4.92
C TRP A 99 10.34 -4.60 5.77
N HIS A 100 9.73 -5.22 6.77
CA HIS A 100 9.03 -4.55 7.85
C HIS A 100 9.69 -4.93 9.17
N TYR A 101 10.26 -3.96 9.87
CA TYR A 101 10.86 -4.15 11.18
C TYR A 101 9.95 -3.59 12.28
N GLU A 102 9.67 -4.43 13.28
CA GLU A 102 8.90 -4.08 14.46
C GLU A 102 9.82 -4.11 15.69
N PRO A 103 10.31 -2.95 16.14
CA PRO A 103 11.28 -2.88 17.22
C PRO A 103 10.74 -3.37 18.57
N SER A 104 9.46 -3.11 18.88
CA SER A 104 8.81 -3.53 20.12
C SER A 104 8.80 -5.04 20.31
N LEU A 105 8.88 -5.80 19.22
CA LEU A 105 8.92 -7.26 19.20
C LEU A 105 10.29 -7.83 18.86
N HIS A 106 11.21 -6.96 18.48
CA HIS A 106 12.52 -7.33 17.92
C HIS A 106 12.40 -8.34 16.76
N MET A 107 11.48 -8.03 15.83
CA MET A 107 11.12 -8.89 14.70
C MET A 107 11.22 -8.14 13.37
N ALA A 108 11.68 -8.84 12.35
CA ALA A 108 11.71 -8.36 10.98
C ALA A 108 10.97 -9.34 10.06
N PHE A 109 10.12 -8.81 9.21
CA PHE A 109 9.41 -9.55 8.15
C PHE A 109 10.01 -9.19 6.82
N GLN A 110 10.40 -10.18 6.04
CA GLN A 110 10.95 -10.05 4.69
C GLN A 110 9.94 -10.59 3.69
N GLY A 111 9.66 -9.86 2.63
CA GLY A 111 8.71 -10.27 1.60
C GLY A 111 9.06 -9.68 0.24
N PRO A 112 8.29 -10.01 -0.81
CA PRO A 112 8.49 -9.43 -2.14
C PRO A 112 8.24 -7.92 -2.11
N THR A 113 8.87 -7.20 -3.07
CA THR A 113 8.64 -5.77 -3.25
C THR A 113 7.15 -5.42 -3.28
N LEU A 114 6.80 -4.32 -2.64
CA LEU A 114 5.43 -3.80 -2.53
C LEU A 114 4.94 -3.20 -3.85
N THR A 115 5.88 -2.72 -4.67
CA THR A 115 5.60 -2.01 -5.91
C THR A 115 6.30 -2.67 -7.08
N ARG A 116 5.56 -3.16 -8.06
CA ARG A 116 6.13 -3.69 -9.30
C ARG A 116 6.03 -2.64 -10.39
N PRO A 117 7.17 -2.17 -10.96
CA PRO A 117 7.17 -1.27 -12.10
C PRO A 117 6.48 -1.88 -13.33
N GLY A 118 5.97 -1.05 -14.22
CA GLY A 118 5.45 -1.47 -15.53
C GLY A 118 3.98 -1.93 -15.54
N ARG A 119 3.25 -1.85 -14.42
CA ARG A 119 1.82 -2.22 -14.35
C ARG A 119 0.84 -1.05 -14.32
N ALA A 120 1.30 0.18 -14.56
CA ALA A 120 0.45 1.37 -14.48
C ALA A 120 -0.81 1.26 -15.37
N ALA A 121 -0.67 0.73 -16.59
CA ALA A 121 -1.81 0.56 -17.49
C ALA A 121 -2.83 -0.48 -16.98
N ASP A 122 -2.36 -1.59 -16.38
CA ASP A 122 -3.22 -2.62 -15.80
C ASP A 122 -3.94 -2.10 -14.55
N GLN A 123 -3.20 -1.37 -13.70
CA GLN A 123 -3.75 -0.72 -12.51
C GLN A 123 -4.79 0.33 -12.91
N LEU A 124 -4.51 1.14 -13.92
CA LEU A 124 -5.48 2.12 -14.44
C LEU A 124 -6.76 1.44 -14.92
N ARG A 125 -6.65 0.37 -15.70
CA ARG A 125 -7.83 -0.40 -16.15
C ARG A 125 -8.64 -0.94 -14.98
N GLY A 126 -7.96 -1.50 -13.98
CA GLY A 126 -8.61 -2.01 -12.76
C GLY A 126 -9.33 -0.91 -11.97
N LEU A 127 -8.68 0.25 -11.79
CA LEU A 127 -9.30 1.40 -11.12
C LEU A 127 -10.51 1.92 -11.90
N LEU A 128 -10.41 2.09 -13.22
CA LEU A 128 -11.53 2.55 -14.05
C LEU A 128 -12.68 1.54 -14.13
N ALA A 129 -12.39 0.24 -13.97
CA ALA A 129 -13.42 -0.77 -13.85
C ALA A 129 -14.20 -0.66 -12.52
N ALA A 130 -13.50 -0.36 -11.42
CA ALA A 130 -14.07 -0.31 -10.07
C ALA A 130 -14.63 1.06 -9.67
N TYR A 131 -14.11 2.15 -10.22
CA TYR A 131 -14.43 3.53 -9.83
C TYR A 131 -14.86 4.38 -11.02
N GLY A 132 -15.80 5.32 -10.76
CA GLY A 132 -15.98 6.52 -11.55
C GLY A 132 -14.92 7.55 -11.14
N VAL A 133 -14.28 8.21 -12.12
CA VAL A 133 -13.21 9.18 -11.85
C VAL A 133 -13.62 10.55 -12.34
N ALA A 134 -13.54 11.56 -11.46
CA ALA A 134 -13.90 12.94 -11.78
C ALA A 134 -12.83 13.92 -11.29
N LEU A 135 -12.52 14.92 -12.12
CA LEU A 135 -11.73 16.08 -11.72
C LEU A 135 -12.63 17.09 -11.03
N MET A 136 -12.39 17.35 -9.75
CA MET A 136 -13.20 18.27 -8.93
C MET A 136 -12.73 19.71 -8.99
N GLY A 137 -11.49 19.96 -9.44
CA GLY A 137 -10.90 21.28 -9.51
C GLY A 137 -9.42 21.26 -9.13
N THR A 138 -8.96 22.39 -8.62
CA THR A 138 -7.58 22.57 -8.13
C THR A 138 -7.60 23.20 -6.74
N GLU A 139 -6.69 22.77 -5.90
CA GLU A 139 -6.45 23.31 -4.56
C GLU A 139 -4.95 23.41 -4.29
N GLU A 140 -4.57 24.11 -3.24
CA GLU A 140 -3.17 24.17 -2.78
C GLU A 140 -2.99 23.26 -1.57
N VAL A 141 -1.91 22.46 -1.58
CA VAL A 141 -1.50 21.62 -0.45
C VAL A 141 -0.03 21.91 -0.17
N ILE A 142 0.28 22.34 1.05
CA ILE A 142 1.64 22.72 1.50
C ILE A 142 2.38 23.67 0.53
N GLY A 143 1.69 24.70 0.02
CA GLY A 143 2.25 25.68 -0.92
C GLY A 143 2.42 25.16 -2.35
N ARG A 144 1.79 24.03 -2.71
CA ARG A 144 1.91 23.41 -4.03
C ARG A 144 0.55 23.28 -4.72
N PRO A 145 0.44 23.68 -6.00
CA PRO A 145 -0.80 23.54 -6.74
C PRO A 145 -1.09 22.05 -7.01
N THR A 146 -2.31 21.62 -6.74
CA THR A 146 -2.75 20.24 -6.92
C THR A 146 -4.01 20.17 -7.77
N PHE A 147 -4.17 19.05 -8.48
CA PHE A 147 -5.46 18.62 -9.01
C PHE A 147 -6.21 17.83 -7.93
N VAL A 148 -7.50 18.06 -7.79
CA VAL A 148 -8.36 17.28 -6.88
C VAL A 148 -9.13 16.26 -7.70
N LEU A 149 -8.83 14.97 -7.54
CA LEU A 149 -9.58 13.87 -8.13
C LEU A 149 -10.51 13.23 -7.11
N ALA A 150 -11.73 12.92 -7.53
CA ALA A 150 -12.64 12.03 -6.84
C ALA A 150 -12.69 10.68 -7.56
N LEU A 151 -12.58 9.59 -6.80
CA LEU A 151 -12.81 8.22 -7.23
C LEU A 151 -14.02 7.70 -6.45
N ASP A 152 -15.16 7.62 -7.11
CA ASP A 152 -16.39 7.10 -6.52
C ASP A 152 -16.53 5.61 -6.85
N ALA A 153 -16.63 4.76 -5.85
CA ALA A 153 -16.83 3.33 -6.07
C ALA A 153 -18.13 3.09 -6.83
N LYS A 154 -18.09 2.27 -7.90
CA LYS A 154 -19.28 1.90 -8.67
C LYS A 154 -20.23 0.99 -7.89
N THR A 155 -19.71 0.35 -6.85
CA THR A 155 -20.46 -0.49 -5.92
C THR A 155 -20.11 -0.06 -4.50
N GLY A 156 -21.14 0.14 -3.66
CA GLY A 156 -20.94 0.62 -2.28
C GLY A 156 -20.83 2.15 -2.16
N GLU A 157 -20.49 2.62 -0.96
CA GLU A 157 -20.50 4.05 -0.59
C GLU A 157 -19.09 4.63 -0.38
N SER A 158 -18.07 4.00 -0.94
CA SER A 158 -16.69 4.46 -0.78
C SER A 158 -16.35 5.53 -1.80
N ARG A 159 -15.81 6.63 -1.31
CA ARG A 159 -15.26 7.73 -2.11
C ARG A 159 -13.84 8.03 -1.67
N ARG A 160 -12.92 8.09 -2.64
CA ARG A 160 -11.55 8.52 -2.43
C ARG A 160 -11.31 9.87 -3.07
N LEU A 161 -10.77 10.81 -2.31
CA LEU A 161 -10.31 12.11 -2.79
C LEU A 161 -8.78 12.13 -2.80
N MET A 162 -8.19 12.64 -3.87
CA MET A 162 -6.74 12.71 -4.04
C MET A 162 -6.34 14.11 -4.48
N TRP A 163 -5.43 14.75 -3.76
CA TRP A 163 -4.79 16.02 -4.13
C TRP A 163 -3.43 15.70 -4.74
N ILE A 164 -3.31 15.86 -6.03
CA ILE A 164 -2.20 15.39 -6.85
C ILE A 164 -1.39 16.61 -7.28
N ASP A 165 -0.12 16.65 -6.90
CA ASP A 165 0.81 17.70 -7.30
C ASP A 165 0.87 17.84 -8.82
N GLN A 166 0.64 19.06 -9.33
CA GLN A 166 0.52 19.28 -10.76
C GLN A 166 1.85 19.10 -11.51
N ALA A 167 2.97 19.31 -10.84
CA ALA A 167 4.30 19.21 -11.44
C ALA A 167 4.84 17.79 -11.47
N THR A 168 4.51 16.97 -10.45
CA THR A 168 5.16 15.67 -10.24
C THR A 168 4.21 14.48 -10.37
N GLY A 169 2.90 14.68 -10.26
CA GLY A 169 1.91 13.60 -10.20
C GLY A 169 1.87 12.88 -8.84
N VAL A 170 2.68 13.29 -7.85
CA VAL A 170 2.69 12.68 -6.51
C VAL A 170 1.46 13.13 -5.73
N PRO A 171 0.68 12.21 -5.12
CA PRO A 171 -0.42 12.58 -4.24
C PRO A 171 0.11 13.19 -2.94
N LEU A 172 -0.21 14.47 -2.70
CA LEU A 172 0.18 15.16 -1.47
C LEU A 172 -0.81 14.96 -0.33
N ARG A 173 -2.07 14.65 -0.64
CA ARG A 173 -3.13 14.30 0.30
C ARG A 173 -4.05 13.27 -0.33
N VAL A 174 -4.49 12.30 0.46
CA VAL A 174 -5.50 11.32 0.09
C VAL A 174 -6.48 11.18 1.23
N GLU A 175 -7.77 11.15 0.93
CA GLU A 175 -8.84 10.84 1.89
C GLU A 175 -9.68 9.69 1.36
N GLU A 176 -10.10 8.82 2.24
CA GLU A 176 -11.12 7.81 1.96
C GLU A 176 -12.32 8.08 2.84
N ARG A 177 -13.50 8.19 2.23
CA ARG A 177 -14.76 8.48 2.90
C ARG A 177 -15.74 7.32 2.69
N ARG A 178 -16.53 7.06 3.71
CA ARG A 178 -17.63 6.11 3.65
C ARG A 178 -18.83 6.68 4.38
N GLY A 179 -20.01 6.67 3.77
CA GLY A 179 -21.21 7.28 4.33
C GLY A 179 -21.02 8.76 4.67
N GLY A 180 -20.18 9.49 3.94
CA GLY A 180 -19.84 10.90 4.19
C GLY A 180 -18.72 11.13 5.23
N GLU A 181 -18.39 10.14 6.05
CA GLU A 181 -17.32 10.24 7.06
C GLU A 181 -15.95 9.89 6.50
N THR A 182 -14.90 10.63 6.89
CA THR A 182 -13.52 10.31 6.58
C THR A 182 -13.05 9.17 7.49
N ILE A 183 -12.79 8.00 6.89
CA ILE A 183 -12.32 6.79 7.59
C ILE A 183 -10.79 6.64 7.54
N TYR A 184 -10.16 7.24 6.53
CA TYR A 184 -8.72 7.28 6.36
C TYR A 184 -8.31 8.60 5.72
N ALA A 185 -7.24 9.18 6.19
CA ALA A 185 -6.60 10.33 5.56
C ALA A 185 -5.09 10.23 5.66
N THR A 186 -4.39 10.66 4.63
CA THR A 186 -2.95 10.86 4.66
C THR A 186 -2.57 12.13 3.93
N TYR A 187 -1.62 12.87 4.47
CA TYR A 187 -1.12 14.09 3.85
C TYR A 187 0.31 14.41 4.27
N PHE A 188 1.06 14.96 3.35
CA PHE A 188 2.38 15.49 3.65
C PHE A 188 2.27 16.82 4.41
N THR A 189 3.08 16.96 5.45
CA THR A 189 3.30 18.25 6.13
C THR A 189 4.52 18.97 5.59
N ARG A 190 5.44 18.20 5.00
CA ARG A 190 6.64 18.67 4.29
C ARG A 190 7.00 17.64 3.24
N ILE A 191 7.39 18.08 2.05
CA ILE A 191 7.94 17.22 1.00
C ILE A 191 9.02 17.99 0.21
N SER A 192 10.05 17.26 -0.20
CA SER A 192 11.11 17.75 -1.08
C SER A 192 11.28 16.80 -2.25
N PHE A 193 11.48 17.32 -3.43
CA PHE A 193 11.66 16.58 -4.68
C PHE A 193 13.07 16.75 -5.22
N SER A 194 13.42 15.94 -6.21
CA SER A 194 14.71 16.02 -6.93
C SER A 194 15.94 15.85 -6.04
N LEU A 195 15.82 14.98 -5.04
CA LEU A 195 16.88 14.67 -4.09
C LEU A 195 17.81 13.58 -4.66
N ASN A 196 19.10 13.67 -4.37
CA ASN A 196 20.02 12.56 -4.58
C ASN A 196 20.03 11.66 -3.32
N LEU A 197 18.99 10.85 -3.17
CA LEU A 197 18.85 9.94 -2.04
C LEU A 197 19.88 8.82 -2.10
N PRO A 198 20.68 8.59 -1.03
CA PRO A 198 21.67 7.52 -0.99
C PRO A 198 21.01 6.14 -1.12
N GLU A 199 21.62 5.22 -1.86
CA GLU A 199 21.16 3.83 -1.98
C GLU A 199 21.04 3.12 -0.62
N ALA A 200 21.93 3.49 0.31
CA ALA A 200 21.95 2.92 1.65
C ALA A 200 20.65 3.14 2.45
N LEU A 201 19.87 4.19 2.14
CA LEU A 201 18.56 4.43 2.79
C LEU A 201 17.56 3.31 2.51
N PHE A 202 17.68 2.66 1.35
CA PHE A 202 16.75 1.64 0.88
C PHE A 202 17.27 0.21 1.10
N ARG A 203 18.29 0.06 1.95
CA ARG A 203 18.80 -1.24 2.39
C ARG A 203 18.50 -1.44 3.86
N PHE A 204 17.86 -2.55 4.17
CA PHE A 204 17.60 -2.93 5.55
C PHE A 204 18.55 -4.06 5.97
N ARG A 205 19.06 -3.94 7.19
CA ARG A 205 19.75 -5.05 7.88
C ARG A 205 19.08 -5.23 9.21
N ALA A 206 18.58 -6.43 9.46
CA ALA A 206 17.97 -6.75 10.74
C ALA A 206 19.00 -6.54 11.87
N PRO A 207 18.61 -5.86 12.97
CA PRO A 207 19.47 -5.74 14.15
C PRO A 207 19.90 -7.09 14.68
N ALA A 208 21.06 -7.14 15.36
CA ALA A 208 21.58 -8.38 15.95
C ALA A 208 20.55 -8.97 16.91
N GLY A 209 20.26 -10.27 16.77
CA GLY A 209 19.29 -10.99 17.59
C GLY A 209 17.81 -10.79 17.18
N ALA A 210 17.51 -9.95 16.19
CA ALA A 210 16.16 -9.84 15.68
C ALA A 210 15.70 -11.16 15.02
N ARG A 211 14.47 -11.56 15.30
CA ARG A 211 13.86 -12.72 14.65
C ARG A 211 13.41 -12.35 13.26
N ILE A 212 13.84 -13.08 12.24
CA ILE A 212 13.51 -12.84 10.86
C ILE A 212 12.42 -13.84 10.41
N PHE A 213 11.35 -13.31 9.80
CA PHE A 213 10.29 -14.08 9.17
C PHE A 213 10.29 -13.75 7.68
N SER A 214 10.68 -14.73 6.86
CA SER A 214 10.63 -14.57 5.41
C SER A 214 9.26 -14.97 4.88
N LEU A 215 8.63 -14.05 4.13
CA LEU A 215 7.41 -14.28 3.36
C LEU A 215 7.72 -14.70 1.91
N PHE A 216 8.99 -14.86 1.57
CA PHE A 216 9.34 -15.48 0.31
C PHE A 216 8.97 -16.96 0.37
N ALA A 217 8.18 -17.38 -0.59
CA ALA A 217 8.23 -18.79 -0.95
C ALA A 217 9.66 -19.09 -1.43
N SER A 218 10.21 -20.24 -1.07
CA SER A 218 11.37 -20.77 -1.78
C SER A 218 11.14 -20.57 -3.28
N GLU A 219 12.19 -20.18 -4.04
CA GLU A 219 12.09 -19.91 -5.49
C GLU A 219 11.69 -21.13 -6.34
N GLU A 220 11.35 -22.24 -5.69
CA GLU A 220 10.80 -23.41 -6.34
C GLU A 220 9.49 -23.04 -7.05
N GLU A 221 9.35 -23.48 -8.29
CA GLU A 221 8.14 -23.41 -9.10
C GLU A 221 6.92 -23.77 -8.24
N GLY A 222 5.85 -22.98 -8.35
CA GLY A 222 4.66 -23.15 -7.50
C GLY A 222 4.23 -24.61 -7.46
N MET A 223 4.10 -25.14 -6.24
CA MET A 223 3.71 -26.54 -6.00
C MET A 223 2.20 -26.71 -6.20
N THR A 224 1.80 -27.90 -6.59
CA THR A 224 0.39 -28.26 -6.45
C THR A 224 0.02 -28.40 -4.97
N LEU A 225 -1.26 -28.27 -4.66
CA LEU A 225 -1.76 -28.46 -3.29
C LEU A 225 -1.33 -29.82 -2.71
N GLU A 226 -1.40 -30.88 -3.53
CA GLU A 226 -1.01 -32.24 -3.14
C GLU A 226 0.49 -32.35 -2.84
N GLN A 227 1.34 -31.75 -3.69
CA GLN A 227 2.79 -31.68 -3.45
C GLN A 227 3.10 -30.92 -2.16
N THR A 228 2.44 -29.77 -1.94
CA THR A 228 2.57 -28.97 -0.73
C THR A 228 2.19 -29.78 0.51
N GLN A 229 1.02 -30.46 0.47
CA GLN A 229 0.55 -31.30 1.57
C GLN A 229 1.52 -32.43 1.91
N ARG A 230 2.08 -33.11 0.90
CA ARG A 230 3.12 -34.13 1.11
C ARG A 230 4.38 -33.56 1.76
N ALA A 231 4.82 -32.40 1.29
CA ALA A 231 6.06 -31.76 1.75
C ALA A 231 5.96 -31.22 3.19
N VAL A 232 4.78 -30.75 3.63
CA VAL A 232 4.58 -30.26 5.02
C VAL A 232 4.20 -31.37 5.99
N GLY A 233 3.69 -32.50 5.51
CA GLY A 233 3.35 -33.70 6.30
C GLY A 233 2.10 -33.53 7.18
N PHE A 234 1.16 -32.66 6.76
CA PHE A 234 -0.16 -32.49 7.38
C PHE A 234 -1.22 -32.08 6.34
N PRO A 235 -2.51 -32.34 6.61
CA PRO A 235 -3.59 -31.91 5.70
C PRO A 235 -3.65 -30.39 5.58
N VAL A 236 -3.49 -29.88 4.36
CA VAL A 236 -3.59 -28.45 4.05
C VAL A 236 -5.06 -28.10 3.80
N ARG A 237 -5.55 -27.08 4.49
CA ARG A 237 -6.93 -26.59 4.30
C ARG A 237 -7.00 -25.63 3.12
N THR A 238 -8.09 -25.71 2.39
CA THR A 238 -8.48 -24.76 1.35
C THR A 238 -9.76 -24.03 1.76
N PRO A 239 -10.00 -22.81 1.28
CA PRO A 239 -11.25 -22.12 1.55
C PRO A 239 -12.43 -22.83 0.90
N ALA A 240 -13.60 -22.80 1.53
CA ALA A 240 -14.83 -23.39 0.97
C ALA A 240 -15.28 -22.66 -0.31
N ALA A 241 -15.09 -21.35 -0.35
CA ALA A 241 -15.29 -20.48 -1.51
C ALA A 241 -14.27 -19.34 -1.49
N LEU A 242 -14.11 -18.63 -2.59
CA LEU A 242 -13.28 -17.44 -2.63
C LEU A 242 -14.16 -16.18 -2.60
N PRO A 243 -13.81 -15.15 -1.82
CA PRO A 243 -14.47 -13.85 -1.89
C PRO A 243 -14.40 -13.29 -3.33
N PRO A 244 -15.39 -12.48 -3.76
CA PRO A 244 -15.38 -11.86 -5.07
C PRO A 244 -14.08 -11.12 -5.36
N GLY A 245 -13.51 -11.34 -6.56
CA GLY A 245 -12.26 -10.73 -7.00
C GLY A 245 -10.99 -11.41 -6.49
N ILE A 246 -11.08 -12.32 -5.52
CA ILE A 246 -9.94 -13.10 -5.05
C ILE A 246 -9.82 -14.38 -5.87
N ARG A 247 -8.60 -14.72 -6.29
CA ARG A 247 -8.29 -15.98 -7.00
C ARG A 247 -7.09 -16.66 -6.37
N PHE A 248 -7.04 -17.96 -6.44
CA PHE A 248 -5.87 -18.75 -6.09
C PHE A 248 -4.74 -18.47 -7.08
N ASP A 249 -3.53 -18.30 -6.60
CA ASP A 249 -2.33 -18.08 -7.41
C ASP A 249 -1.47 -19.34 -7.43
N ARG A 250 -0.99 -19.79 -6.26
CA ARG A 250 -0.13 -20.97 -6.12
C ARG A 250 -0.08 -21.47 -4.68
N ALA A 251 0.50 -22.66 -4.49
CA ALA A 251 0.87 -23.19 -3.18
C ALA A 251 2.40 -23.33 -3.09
N ASN A 252 2.93 -23.21 -1.87
CA ASN A 252 4.37 -23.33 -1.58
C ASN A 252 4.59 -23.91 -0.19
N VAL A 253 5.84 -24.25 0.10
CA VAL A 253 6.30 -24.58 1.45
C VAL A 253 7.27 -23.51 1.92
N VAL A 254 7.00 -22.94 3.08
CA VAL A 254 7.89 -21.98 3.73
C VAL A 254 8.45 -22.61 5.00
N ARG A 255 9.75 -22.44 5.22
CA ARG A 255 10.43 -22.99 6.41
C ARG A 255 10.75 -21.89 7.40
N TYR A 256 10.33 -22.10 8.66
CA TYR A 256 10.67 -21.26 9.81
C TYR A 256 11.55 -22.08 10.75
N GLY A 257 12.86 -22.04 10.56
CA GLY A 257 13.76 -22.96 11.25
C GLY A 257 13.37 -24.43 10.98
N PRO A 258 13.05 -25.22 12.03
CA PRO A 258 12.66 -26.63 11.85
C PRO A 258 11.19 -26.81 11.41
N VAL A 259 10.39 -25.75 11.40
CA VAL A 259 8.95 -25.85 11.11
C VAL A 259 8.69 -25.54 9.64
N ALA A 260 8.10 -26.52 8.93
CA ALA A 260 7.57 -26.31 7.58
C ALA A 260 6.11 -25.86 7.68
N ALA A 261 5.77 -24.78 7.02
CA ALA A 261 4.42 -24.24 6.86
C ALA A 261 3.97 -24.37 5.40
N ALA A 262 2.71 -24.68 5.17
CA ALA A 262 2.10 -24.49 3.86
C ALA A 262 1.78 -23.00 3.68
N ASP A 263 2.11 -22.44 2.51
CA ASP A 263 1.73 -21.09 2.09
C ASP A 263 0.83 -21.21 0.86
N LEU A 264 -0.46 -20.92 1.04
CA LEU A 264 -1.39 -20.79 -0.06
C LEU A 264 -1.48 -19.33 -0.46
N ARG A 265 -1.10 -19.04 -1.69
CA ARG A 265 -1.14 -17.67 -2.22
C ARG A 265 -2.40 -17.42 -3.02
N TYR A 266 -2.98 -16.28 -2.73
CA TYR A 266 -4.14 -15.71 -3.41
C TYR A 266 -3.80 -14.30 -3.88
N THR A 267 -4.62 -13.75 -4.77
CA THR A 267 -4.44 -12.37 -5.26
C THR A 267 -5.78 -11.79 -5.71
N ASP A 268 -5.92 -10.48 -5.54
CA ASP A 268 -6.98 -9.67 -6.16
C ASP A 268 -6.54 -9.03 -7.49
N GLY A 269 -5.33 -9.41 -7.97
CA GLY A 269 -4.68 -8.82 -9.14
C GLY A 269 -3.82 -7.59 -8.84
N ALA A 270 -4.02 -6.93 -7.70
CA ALA A 270 -3.23 -5.77 -7.26
C ALA A 270 -2.14 -6.15 -6.26
N ALA A 271 -2.46 -7.03 -5.29
CA ALA A 271 -1.52 -7.45 -4.26
C ALA A 271 -1.69 -8.93 -3.91
N PRO A 272 -0.61 -9.61 -3.46
CA PRO A 272 -0.68 -10.97 -2.98
C PRO A 272 -1.34 -11.06 -1.59
N ILE A 273 -1.95 -12.20 -1.32
CA ILE A 273 -2.40 -12.62 0.01
C ILE A 273 -1.76 -13.98 0.28
N SER A 274 -1.06 -14.13 1.38
CA SER A 274 -0.51 -15.41 1.84
C SER A 274 -1.35 -15.98 2.98
N VAL A 275 -1.68 -17.26 2.90
CA VAL A 275 -2.35 -18.01 3.95
C VAL A 275 -1.43 -19.11 4.42
N PHE A 276 -0.72 -18.84 5.51
CA PHE A 276 0.19 -19.80 6.14
C PHE A 276 -0.58 -20.75 7.03
N GLN A 277 -0.18 -22.02 7.01
CA GLN A 277 -0.77 -23.08 7.84
C GLN A 277 0.33 -23.91 8.48
N VAL A 278 0.23 -24.11 9.78
CA VAL A 278 1.16 -24.96 10.54
C VAL A 278 0.39 -25.70 11.64
N PRO A 279 0.77 -26.93 12.02
CA PRO A 279 0.19 -27.56 13.20
C PRO A 279 0.41 -26.70 14.44
N ALA A 280 -0.66 -26.35 15.15
CA ALA A 280 -0.60 -25.43 16.30
C ALA A 280 0.40 -25.93 17.37
N ARG A 281 0.51 -27.24 17.60
CA ARG A 281 1.48 -27.86 18.53
C ARG A 281 2.95 -27.58 18.18
N ARG A 282 3.28 -27.35 16.89
CA ARG A 282 4.66 -27.07 16.46
C ARG A 282 5.09 -25.62 16.75
N VAL A 283 4.14 -24.76 17.03
CA VAL A 283 4.35 -23.34 17.31
C VAL A 283 3.76 -22.92 18.66
N ALA A 284 3.39 -23.89 19.50
CA ALA A 284 2.93 -23.66 20.86
C ALA A 284 4.03 -22.94 21.70
N GLY A 285 3.65 -21.92 22.46
CA GLY A 285 4.58 -21.08 23.21
C GLY A 285 5.36 -20.06 22.39
N GLN A 286 5.22 -20.06 21.07
CA GLN A 286 5.73 -18.99 20.24
C GLN A 286 4.61 -17.95 20.04
N GLU A 287 4.48 -17.03 20.97
CA GLU A 287 3.70 -15.80 20.74
C GLU A 287 4.49 -14.90 19.79
N TRP A 288 4.27 -15.10 18.51
CA TRP A 288 4.91 -14.30 17.46
C TRP A 288 4.08 -13.09 17.03
N ALA A 289 2.86 -12.98 17.54
CA ALA A 289 1.95 -11.93 17.14
C ALA A 289 1.93 -10.82 18.19
N PRO A 290 2.13 -9.54 17.77
CA PRO A 290 1.89 -8.39 18.64
C PRO A 290 0.45 -8.42 19.18
N ALA A 291 0.22 -7.63 20.23
CA ALA A 291 -1.13 -7.39 20.72
C ALA A 291 -1.99 -6.92 19.55
N GLY A 292 -3.03 -7.68 19.23
CA GLY A 292 -3.96 -7.39 18.14
C GLY A 292 -5.39 -7.38 18.67
N GLU A 293 -6.29 -6.80 17.91
CA GLU A 293 -7.72 -6.84 18.21
C GLU A 293 -8.24 -8.28 18.00
N ILE A 294 -9.03 -8.76 18.94
CA ILE A 294 -9.72 -10.05 18.78
C ILE A 294 -11.11 -9.76 18.17
N VAL A 295 -11.35 -10.39 17.03
CA VAL A 295 -12.63 -10.31 16.33
C VAL A 295 -13.23 -11.71 16.25
N THR A 296 -14.50 -11.85 16.57
CA THR A 296 -15.20 -13.10 16.35
C THR A 296 -15.66 -13.19 14.90
N SER A 297 -15.17 -14.20 14.19
CA SER A 297 -15.59 -14.52 12.82
C SER A 297 -16.10 -15.96 12.78
N VAL A 298 -17.35 -16.16 12.39
CA VAL A 298 -18.01 -17.48 12.29
C VAL A 298 -17.83 -18.33 13.58
N GLY A 299 -17.88 -17.67 14.77
CA GLY A 299 -17.72 -18.33 16.07
C GLY A 299 -16.28 -18.63 16.49
N VAL A 300 -15.29 -18.23 15.69
CA VAL A 300 -13.86 -18.39 15.98
C VAL A 300 -13.23 -17.04 16.31
N SER A 301 -12.37 -16.99 17.32
CA SER A 301 -11.60 -15.80 17.67
C SER A 301 -10.44 -15.62 16.71
N VAL A 302 -10.53 -14.61 15.88
CA VAL A 302 -9.48 -14.20 14.94
C VAL A 302 -8.75 -12.99 15.52
N ARG A 303 -7.44 -13.09 15.72
CA ARG A 303 -6.60 -11.95 16.11
C ARG A 303 -6.23 -11.17 14.85
N VAL A 304 -6.56 -9.89 14.82
CA VAL A 304 -6.25 -8.96 13.73
C VAL A 304 -5.17 -8.00 14.20
N ILE A 305 -4.09 -7.91 13.44
CA ILE A 305 -2.93 -7.06 13.71
C ILE A 305 -2.76 -6.13 12.52
N GLU A 306 -2.83 -4.83 12.76
CA GLU A 306 -2.60 -3.81 11.75
C GLU A 306 -1.12 -3.39 11.80
N LEU A 307 -0.37 -3.71 10.76
CA LEU A 307 1.05 -3.39 10.64
C LEU A 307 1.30 -2.25 9.63
N GLY A 308 0.45 -1.24 9.65
CA GLY A 308 0.50 -0.14 8.70
C GLY A 308 0.07 -0.56 7.30
N TYR A 309 1.02 -0.97 6.47
CA TYR A 309 0.74 -1.39 5.09
C TYR A 309 0.12 -2.79 4.99
N PHE A 310 0.49 -3.70 5.90
CA PHE A 310 -0.03 -5.06 5.93
C PHE A 310 -0.99 -5.28 7.09
N ARG A 311 -1.81 -6.31 6.94
CA ARG A 311 -2.63 -6.87 8.00
C ARG A 311 -2.27 -8.33 8.17
N VAL A 312 -2.22 -8.75 9.43
CA VAL A 312 -2.04 -10.15 9.80
C VAL A 312 -3.29 -10.59 10.56
N LEU A 313 -3.93 -11.63 10.08
CA LEU A 313 -5.04 -12.29 10.75
C LEU A 313 -4.56 -13.66 11.18
N THR A 314 -4.73 -14.03 12.45
CA THR A 314 -4.31 -15.37 12.92
C THR A 314 -5.35 -15.97 13.85
N TRP A 315 -5.57 -17.26 13.70
CA TRP A 315 -6.49 -18.06 14.53
C TRP A 315 -6.03 -19.52 14.58
N GLU A 316 -6.60 -20.26 15.50
CA GLU A 316 -6.39 -21.70 15.58
C GLU A 316 -7.72 -22.43 15.35
N GLU A 317 -7.66 -23.45 14.51
CA GLU A 317 -8.80 -24.30 14.24
C GLU A 317 -8.37 -25.70 13.76
N GLY A 318 -9.00 -26.73 14.31
CA GLY A 318 -8.75 -28.12 13.91
C GLY A 318 -7.29 -28.52 14.06
N GLY A 319 -6.59 -28.04 15.08
CA GLY A 319 -5.18 -28.33 15.36
C GLY A 319 -4.19 -27.63 14.44
N LEU A 320 -4.66 -26.74 13.57
CA LEU A 320 -3.81 -25.86 12.74
C LEU A 320 -3.88 -24.41 13.26
N ARG A 321 -2.74 -23.74 13.26
CA ARG A 321 -2.68 -22.29 13.28
C ARG A 321 -2.66 -21.79 11.85
N LEU A 322 -3.64 -20.95 11.51
CA LEU A 322 -3.77 -20.29 10.22
C LEU A 322 -3.39 -18.83 10.38
N THR A 323 -2.69 -18.29 9.39
CA THR A 323 -2.27 -16.90 9.38
C THR A 323 -2.41 -16.33 7.99
N ILE A 324 -3.24 -15.30 7.86
CA ILE A 324 -3.36 -14.52 6.63
C ILE A 324 -2.48 -13.29 6.73
N VAL A 325 -1.71 -13.01 5.70
CA VAL A 325 -0.94 -11.76 5.54
C VAL A 325 -1.31 -11.14 4.20
N GLY A 326 -1.72 -9.88 4.21
CA GLY A 326 -2.10 -9.17 2.99
C GLY A 326 -2.21 -7.66 3.19
N ALA A 327 -2.18 -6.92 2.08
CA ALA A 327 -2.39 -5.47 2.05
C ALA A 327 -3.87 -5.08 1.79
N GLN A 328 -4.72 -6.06 1.52
CA GLN A 328 -6.14 -5.86 1.22
C GLN A 328 -6.90 -5.25 2.41
N PRO A 329 -8.04 -4.62 2.18
CA PRO A 329 -8.91 -4.14 3.24
C PRO A 329 -9.24 -5.25 4.25
N ARG A 330 -9.31 -4.88 5.54
CA ARG A 330 -9.61 -5.81 6.64
C ARG A 330 -10.84 -6.69 6.36
N SER A 331 -11.89 -6.09 5.80
CA SER A 331 -13.13 -6.80 5.47
C SER A 331 -12.91 -7.92 4.45
N VAL A 332 -12.04 -7.72 3.47
CA VAL A 332 -11.69 -8.73 2.45
C VAL A 332 -10.92 -9.88 3.10
N LEU A 333 -9.93 -9.57 3.94
CA LEU A 333 -9.14 -10.60 4.61
C LEU A 333 -9.96 -11.38 5.64
N LEU A 334 -10.88 -10.73 6.37
CA LEU A 334 -11.83 -11.42 7.26
C LEU A 334 -12.82 -12.30 6.47
N ALA A 335 -13.30 -11.83 5.32
CA ALA A 335 -14.15 -12.65 4.44
C ALA A 335 -13.42 -13.89 3.93
N LEU A 336 -12.12 -13.75 3.59
CA LEU A 336 -11.28 -14.89 3.22
C LEU A 336 -11.06 -15.84 4.41
N ALA A 337 -10.74 -15.30 5.60
CA ALA A 337 -10.56 -16.09 6.82
C ALA A 337 -11.79 -16.95 7.14
N ALA A 338 -12.99 -16.36 7.02
CA ALA A 338 -14.26 -17.03 7.25
C ALA A 338 -14.44 -18.27 6.36
N GLN A 339 -13.84 -18.31 5.17
CA GLN A 339 -13.94 -19.45 4.26
C GLN A 339 -13.04 -20.63 4.65
N PHE A 340 -12.06 -20.40 5.53
CA PHE A 340 -11.23 -21.47 6.10
C PHE A 340 -11.82 -22.06 7.39
N ILE A 341 -12.75 -21.34 8.03
CA ILE A 341 -13.44 -21.77 9.27
C ILE A 341 -14.56 -22.74 8.86
N ARG A 342 -14.47 -23.96 9.35
CA ARG A 342 -15.53 -24.98 9.13
C ARG A 342 -16.57 -24.86 10.23
N ARG A 343 -17.81 -24.87 9.86
CA ARG A 343 -18.95 -25.06 10.77
C ARG A 343 -19.05 -26.49 11.23
#